data_f8676d0cde1b9b55534d1d8b862a298c
#
_entry.id   f8676d0cde1b9b55534d1d8b862a298c
#
_cell.length_a   1.000
_cell.length_b   1.000
_cell.length_c   1.000
_cell.angle_alpha   90.00
_cell.angle_beta   90.00
_cell.angle_gamma   90.00
#
_symmetry.space_group_name_H-M   'P 1'
#
loop_
_entity.id
_entity.type
_entity.pdbx_description
1 polymer ?
#
loop_
_entity_poly.entity_id
_entity_poly.type
_entity_poly.pdbx_seq_one_letter_code
_entity_poly.pdbx_strand_id
1 'polypeptide(L)'
;MVYDQIAVLIFHIGDLMMQEKEAKTVFDMGGFSKAMIVPTPMGSGFHLHLVRFGKAGTEVVERQRGGWRVFSSIDAAANTAHGIGFRRIEIDLSSR
;
A
#
# COMPACT_ATOMS: atom_id res chain seq x y z
N MET A 1 27.86 1.77 5.06
CA MET A 1 27.77 1.65 6.51
C MET A 1 26.87 0.49 6.89
N VAL A 2 27.22 -0.14 8.01
CA VAL A 2 26.44 -1.30 8.45
C VAL A 2 24.97 -0.96 8.64
N TYR A 3 24.71 0.19 9.18
CA TYR A 3 23.35 0.65 9.40
C TYR A 3 22.57 0.72 8.08
N ASP A 4 23.21 1.24 7.05
CA ASP A 4 22.57 1.36 5.75
C ASP A 4 22.29 -0.01 5.14
N GLN A 5 23.20 -0.95 5.37
CA GLN A 5 23.02 -2.32 4.88
C GLN A 5 21.80 -2.97 5.53
N ILE A 6 21.65 -2.79 6.83
CA ILE A 6 20.51 -3.33 7.54
C ILE A 6 19.22 -2.65 7.05
N ALA A 7 19.28 -1.34 6.85
CA ALA A 7 18.13 -0.60 6.37
C ALA A 7 17.72 -1.07 4.99
N VAL A 8 18.70 -1.38 4.14
CA VAL A 8 18.40 -1.87 2.80
C VAL A 8 17.70 -3.23 2.86
N LEU A 9 18.15 -4.12 3.73
CA LEU A 9 17.52 -5.42 3.88
C LEU A 9 16.08 -5.28 4.37
N ILE A 10 15.88 -4.47 5.38
CA ILE A 10 14.55 -4.23 5.93
C ILE A 10 13.68 -3.55 4.87
N PHE A 11 14.25 -2.59 4.18
CA PHE A 11 13.55 -1.89 3.13
C PHE A 11 13.14 -2.84 2.00
N HIS A 12 14.01 -3.78 1.68
CA HIS A 12 13.69 -4.75 0.64
C HIS A 12 12.49 -5.62 1.03
N ILE A 13 12.41 -6.00 2.28
CA ILE A 13 11.25 -6.72 2.81
C ILE A 13 10.06 -5.77 2.86
N GLY A 14 10.27 -4.57 3.32
CA GLY A 14 9.23 -3.55 3.44
C GLY A 14 8.84 -2.92 2.12
N ASP A 15 9.56 -3.29 1.02
CA ASP A 15 9.25 -2.78 -0.30
C ASP A 15 7.83 -3.16 -0.74
N LEU A 16 7.26 -4.19 -0.12
CA LEU A 16 5.92 -4.65 -0.40
C LEU A 16 4.88 -4.12 0.58
N MET A 17 5.33 -3.39 1.60
CA MET A 17 4.43 -2.91 2.65
C MET A 17 4.81 -1.50 3.06
N MET A 18 3.80 -0.70 3.34
CA MET A 18 4.01 0.68 3.73
C MET A 18 2.89 1.13 4.65
N GLN A 19 3.23 1.78 5.74
CA GLN A 19 2.22 2.32 6.64
C GLN A 19 1.56 3.56 6.03
N GLU A 20 0.33 3.80 6.43
CA GLU A 20 -0.46 4.93 5.91
C GLU A 20 0.28 6.26 6.03
N LYS A 21 0.94 6.46 7.15
CA LYS A 21 1.68 7.69 7.42
C LYS A 21 2.79 7.91 6.41
N GLU A 22 3.54 6.83 6.11
CA GLU A 22 4.59 6.90 5.12
C GLU A 22 4.05 7.09 3.72
N ALA A 23 2.93 6.42 3.44
CA ALA A 23 2.28 6.52 2.14
C ALA A 23 1.87 7.96 1.85
N LYS A 24 1.37 8.66 2.86
CA LYS A 24 0.98 10.05 2.70
C LYS A 24 2.18 10.91 2.30
N THR A 25 3.32 10.69 2.92
CA THR A 25 4.54 11.41 2.58
C THR A 25 4.97 11.12 1.15
N VAL A 26 4.95 9.86 0.74
CA VAL A 26 5.30 9.49 -0.63
C VAL A 26 4.31 10.08 -1.63
N PHE A 27 3.02 10.06 -1.30
CA PHE A 27 2.01 10.67 -2.16
C PHE A 27 2.28 12.16 -2.35
N ASP A 28 2.57 12.88 -1.26
CA ASP A 28 2.82 14.31 -1.32
C ASP A 28 4.01 14.65 -2.19
N MET A 29 4.95 13.73 -2.32
CA MET A 29 6.13 13.89 -3.16
C MET A 29 5.89 13.41 -4.61
N GLY A 30 4.66 13.03 -4.93
CA GLY A 30 4.34 12.56 -6.28
C GLY A 30 4.83 11.15 -6.57
N GLY A 31 5.03 10.34 -5.56
CA GLY A 31 5.64 9.02 -5.71
C GLY A 31 4.72 7.91 -6.18
N PHE A 32 3.41 8.13 -6.22
CA PHE A 32 2.46 7.10 -6.63
C PHE A 32 1.75 7.47 -7.92
N SER A 33 1.50 6.47 -8.76
CA SER A 33 0.72 6.64 -9.97
C SER A 33 -0.76 6.36 -9.73
N LYS A 34 -1.08 5.40 -8.85
CA LYS A 34 -2.48 5.06 -8.57
C LYS A 34 -2.60 4.19 -7.33
N ALA A 35 -3.82 4.06 -6.86
CA ALA A 35 -4.17 3.13 -5.78
C ALA A 35 -5.18 2.12 -6.32
N MET A 36 -5.09 0.88 -5.84
CA MET A 36 -6.01 -0.19 -6.19
C MET A 36 -6.48 -0.92 -4.96
N ILE A 37 -7.75 -1.26 -4.94
CA ILE A 37 -8.33 -2.11 -3.90
C ILE A 37 -8.46 -3.51 -4.47
N VAL A 38 -7.86 -4.49 -3.79
CA VAL A 38 -7.79 -5.87 -4.28
C VAL A 38 -8.30 -6.82 -3.19
N PRO A 39 -9.19 -7.76 -3.52
CA PRO A 39 -9.65 -8.73 -2.54
C PRO A 39 -8.48 -9.56 -2.02
N THR A 40 -8.56 -9.94 -0.75
CA THR A 40 -7.54 -10.82 -0.18
C THR A 40 -7.66 -12.21 -0.81
N PRO A 41 -6.55 -12.96 -0.88
CA PRO A 41 -6.61 -14.32 -1.43
C PRO A 41 -7.56 -15.24 -0.68
N MET A 42 -7.76 -14.97 0.60
CA MET A 42 -8.66 -15.78 1.43
C MET A 42 -10.13 -15.40 1.27
N GLY A 43 -10.42 -14.34 0.54
CA GLY A 43 -11.78 -13.93 0.29
C GLY A 43 -12.48 -13.21 1.43
N SER A 44 -11.75 -12.81 2.45
CA SER A 44 -12.35 -12.22 3.65
C SER A 44 -11.92 -10.78 3.88
N GLY A 45 -11.84 -9.98 2.84
CA GLY A 45 -11.51 -8.58 2.98
C GLY A 45 -10.74 -8.07 1.79
N PHE A 46 -10.10 -6.94 1.98
CA PHE A 46 -9.44 -6.24 0.88
C PHE A 46 -8.09 -5.69 1.31
N HIS A 47 -7.16 -5.65 0.37
CA HIS A 47 -5.89 -4.95 0.54
C HIS A 47 -5.92 -3.67 -0.26
N LEU A 48 -5.14 -2.68 0.18
CA LEU A 48 -4.95 -1.45 -0.56
C LEU A 48 -3.54 -1.47 -1.15
N HIS A 49 -3.46 -1.46 -2.47
CA HIS A 49 -2.21 -1.50 -3.21
C HIS A 49 -1.90 -0.10 -3.75
N LEU A 50 -0.65 0.34 -3.54
CA LEU A 50 -0.20 1.66 -3.96
C LEU A 50 0.90 1.46 -5.00
N VAL A 51 0.60 1.83 -6.24
CA VAL A 51 1.52 1.63 -7.36
C VAL A 51 2.48 2.82 -7.46
N ARG A 52 3.78 2.53 -7.40
CA ARG A 52 4.82 3.56 -7.44
C ARG A 52 5.02 4.09 -8.85
N PHE A 53 5.28 5.37 -8.93
CA PHE A 53 5.63 6.01 -10.19
C PHE A 53 7.03 5.58 -10.61
N GLY A 54 7.19 5.29 -11.89
CA GLY A 54 8.50 5.07 -12.49
C GLY A 54 9.26 3.86 -11.99
N LYS A 55 8.71 3.12 -11.05
CA LYS A 55 9.34 1.92 -10.53
C LYS A 55 8.43 0.74 -10.74
N ALA A 56 9.03 -0.39 -11.02
CA ALA A 56 8.27 -1.63 -10.97
C ALA A 56 7.94 -1.91 -9.51
N GLY A 57 6.70 -2.24 -9.25
CA GLY A 57 6.32 -2.65 -7.92
C GLY A 57 5.15 -1.89 -7.38
N THR A 58 4.54 -2.53 -6.43
CA THR A 58 3.36 -2.05 -5.74
C THR A 58 3.59 -2.23 -4.25
N GLU A 59 3.20 -1.24 -3.47
CA GLU A 59 3.29 -1.35 -2.02
C GLU A 59 1.91 -1.58 -1.45
N VAL A 60 1.83 -2.42 -0.43
CA VAL A 60 0.56 -2.72 0.22
C VAL A 60 0.54 -2.00 1.56
N VAL A 61 -0.60 -1.39 1.86
CA VAL A 61 -0.74 -0.68 3.13
C VAL A 61 -0.66 -1.66 4.29
N GLU A 62 0.16 -1.32 5.26
CA GLU A 62 0.54 -2.14 6.37
C GLU A 62 -0.19 -1.70 7.64
N ARG A 63 -0.44 -2.65 8.53
CA ARG A 63 -0.96 -2.34 9.85
C ARG A 63 0.13 -1.69 10.70
N GLN A 64 -0.27 -0.98 11.75
CA GLN A 64 0.68 -0.36 12.67
C GLN A 64 1.65 -1.37 13.29
N ARG A 65 1.20 -2.60 13.49
CA ARG A 65 2.01 -3.64 14.13
C ARG A 65 2.63 -4.60 13.12
N GLY A 66 2.70 -4.18 11.87
CA GLY A 66 3.28 -5.00 10.82
C GLY A 66 2.25 -5.90 10.16
N GLY A 67 2.64 -6.46 9.03
CA GLY A 67 1.75 -7.27 8.22
C GLY A 67 0.82 -6.42 7.36
N TRP A 68 0.27 -7.03 6.34
CA TRP A 68 -0.63 -6.34 5.43
C TRP A 68 -1.94 -6.00 6.14
N ARG A 69 -2.37 -4.77 5.97
CA ARG A 69 -3.63 -4.33 6.56
C ARG A 69 -4.79 -4.90 5.74
N VAL A 70 -5.71 -5.57 6.40
CA VAL A 70 -6.91 -6.10 5.77
C VAL A 70 -8.08 -5.19 6.11
N PHE A 71 -8.72 -4.67 5.08
CA PHE A 71 -9.91 -3.83 5.23
C PHE A 71 -11.15 -4.70 5.11
N SER A 72 -12.13 -4.45 5.97
CA SER A 72 -13.35 -5.25 5.97
C SER A 72 -14.27 -4.93 4.80
N SER A 73 -14.09 -3.77 4.19
CA SER A 73 -14.95 -3.34 3.09
C SER A 73 -14.16 -2.47 2.12
N ILE A 74 -14.72 -2.34 0.91
CA ILE A 74 -14.18 -1.44 -0.09
C ILE A 74 -14.22 0.00 0.43
N ASP A 75 -15.30 0.37 1.12
CA ASP A 75 -15.42 1.72 1.67
C ASP A 75 -14.29 2.04 2.65
N ALA A 76 -13.96 1.10 3.51
CA ALA A 76 -12.89 1.31 4.49
C ALA A 76 -11.55 1.52 3.78
N ALA A 77 -11.25 0.70 2.77
CA ALA A 77 -10.02 0.85 2.01
C ALA A 77 -10.01 2.17 1.24
N ALA A 78 -11.14 2.53 0.65
CA ALA A 78 -11.26 3.80 -0.10
C ALA A 78 -11.05 5.00 0.81
N ASN A 79 -11.60 4.95 2.02
CA ASN A 79 -11.42 6.05 2.98
C ASN A 79 -9.95 6.22 3.36
N THR A 80 -9.24 5.12 3.54
CA THR A 80 -7.81 5.18 3.82
C THR A 80 -7.04 5.76 2.63
N ALA A 81 -7.35 5.32 1.42
CA ALA A 81 -6.69 5.86 0.22
C ALA A 81 -6.98 7.36 0.08
N HIS A 82 -8.19 7.78 0.37
CA HIS A 82 -8.55 9.20 0.33
C HIS A 82 -7.75 9.99 1.36
N GLY A 83 -7.57 9.44 2.55
CA GLY A 83 -6.76 10.07 3.59
C GLY A 83 -5.29 10.21 3.21
N ILE A 84 -4.78 9.27 2.41
CA ILE A 84 -3.42 9.37 1.89
C ILE A 84 -3.32 10.50 0.87
N GLY A 85 -4.35 10.73 0.10
CA GLY A 85 -4.39 11.81 -0.87
C GLY A 85 -5.03 11.46 -2.20
N PHE A 86 -5.34 10.20 -2.43
CA PHE A 86 -5.87 9.75 -3.71
C PHE A 86 -7.29 10.25 -3.92
N ARG A 87 -7.57 10.70 -5.12
CA ARG A 87 -8.92 11.13 -5.54
C ARG A 87 -9.58 10.14 -6.48
N ARG A 88 -8.79 9.22 -7.03
CA ARG A 88 -9.26 8.15 -7.90
C ARG A 88 -8.66 6.85 -7.41
N ILE A 89 -9.48 5.82 -7.35
CA ILE A 89 -9.08 4.52 -6.82
C ILE A 89 -9.66 3.47 -7.74
N GLU A 90 -8.82 2.52 -8.16
CA GLU A 90 -9.28 1.38 -8.94
C GLU A 90 -9.66 0.24 -8.02
N ILE A 91 -10.61 -0.56 -8.46
CA ILE A 91 -10.99 -1.77 -7.76
C ILE A 91 -10.71 -2.91 -8.73
N ASP A 92 -9.81 -3.80 -8.35
CA ASP A 92 -9.41 -4.91 -9.18
C ASP A 92 -9.98 -6.20 -8.58
N LEU A 93 -11.01 -6.72 -9.20
CA LEU A 93 -11.69 -7.94 -8.74
C LEU A 93 -11.28 -9.16 -9.56
N SER A 94 -10.22 -9.07 -10.36
CA SER A 94 -9.84 -10.15 -11.26
C SER A 94 -9.41 -11.41 -10.52
N SER A 95 -9.05 -11.30 -9.25
CA SER A 95 -8.66 -12.45 -8.44
C SER A 95 -9.86 -13.18 -7.81
N ARG A 96 -11.05 -12.71 -8.00
CA ARG A 96 -12.26 -13.33 -7.46
C ARG A 96 -12.79 -14.44 -8.31
#